data_784ee4526de3a22aadcd908f340d1a21
#
_entry.id   784ee4526de3a22aadcd908f340d1a21
#
_cell.length_a   1.000
_cell.length_b   1.000
_cell.length_c   1.000
_cell.angle_alpha   90.00
_cell.angle_beta   90.00
_cell.angle_gamma   90.00
#
_symmetry.space_group_name_H-M   'P 1'
#
loop_
_entity.id
_entity.type
_entity.pdbx_description
1 polymer ?
#
loop_
_entity_poly.entity_id
_entity_poly.type
_entity_poly.pdbx_seq_one_letter_code
_entity_poly.pdbx_strand_id
1 'polypeptide(L)'
;LKNIGIGSDLCLDQPDTVVEWMRNGTWSKSKNYGEGSKNKPGFPKQPEWFEDARGFNNIETGLKKVGFSDSETHGILGNNWYNFYKSI
;
A
#
# COMPACT_ATOMS: atom_id res chain seq x y z
N LEU A 1 2.88 -18.76 7.46
CA LEU A 1 2.58 -17.37 6.97
C LEU A 1 1.49 -16.65 7.76
N LYS A 2 1.27 -17.06 9.01
CA LYS A 2 0.21 -16.45 9.86
C LYS A 2 0.55 -15.04 10.38
N ASN A 3 1.78 -14.59 10.20
CA ASN A 3 2.27 -13.30 10.69
C ASN A 3 2.39 -12.24 9.58
N ILE A 4 1.86 -12.52 8.41
CA ILE A 4 1.89 -11.62 7.26
C ILE A 4 0.50 -11.06 7.01
N GLY A 5 0.41 -9.77 6.82
CA GLY A 5 -0.82 -9.07 6.44
C GLY A 5 -0.52 -7.94 5.48
N ILE A 6 -1.55 -7.32 4.96
CA ILE A 6 -1.44 -6.17 4.04
C ILE A 6 -2.00 -4.92 4.72
N GLY A 7 -1.27 -3.82 4.58
CA GLY A 7 -1.76 -2.49 4.82
C GLY A 7 -1.46 -1.64 3.59
N SER A 8 -2.46 -0.99 3.02
CA SER A 8 -2.31 -0.25 1.77
C SER A 8 -1.76 1.16 1.95
N ASP A 9 -1.99 1.75 3.11
CA ASP A 9 -1.73 3.17 3.36
C ASP A 9 -2.31 4.07 2.24
N LEU A 10 -3.46 3.65 1.71
CA LEU A 10 -4.08 4.28 0.54
C LEU A 10 -4.53 5.70 0.88
N CYS A 11 -4.02 6.67 0.12
CA CYS A 11 -4.44 8.06 0.18
C CYS A 11 -4.93 8.49 -1.21
N LEU A 12 -6.22 8.80 -1.31
CA LEU A 12 -6.83 9.28 -2.55
C LEU A 12 -7.07 10.79 -2.49
N ASP A 13 -6.96 11.43 -3.65
CA ASP A 13 -7.33 12.84 -3.85
C ASP A 13 -6.64 13.83 -2.89
N GLN A 14 -5.42 13.50 -2.46
CA GLN A 14 -4.63 14.38 -1.61
C GLN A 14 -3.91 15.43 -2.45
N PRO A 15 -4.01 16.73 -2.11
CA PRO A 15 -3.27 17.77 -2.81
C PRO A 15 -1.78 17.71 -2.49
N ASP A 16 -0.95 18.25 -3.40
CA ASP A 16 0.50 18.29 -3.25
C ASP A 16 0.96 18.96 -1.94
N THR A 17 0.17 19.92 -1.45
CA THR A 17 0.43 20.61 -0.18
C THR A 17 0.45 19.67 1.04
N VAL A 18 -0.23 18.53 0.98
CA VAL A 18 -0.20 17.54 2.06
C VAL A 18 1.18 16.90 2.16
N VAL A 19 1.79 16.54 1.02
CA VAL A 19 3.16 15.99 1.01
C VAL A 19 4.15 17.03 1.51
N GLU A 20 4.03 18.27 1.08
CA GLU A 20 4.88 19.37 1.53
C GLU A 20 4.76 19.58 3.05
N TRP A 21 3.54 19.58 3.58
CA TRP A 21 3.30 19.68 5.01
C TRP A 21 3.91 18.51 5.79
N MET A 22 3.72 17.28 5.33
CA MET A 22 4.26 16.08 5.98
C MET A 22 5.79 16.09 6.04
N ARG A 23 6.44 16.66 5.04
CA ARG A 23 7.90 16.79 4.97
C ARG A 23 8.44 18.06 5.61
N ASN A 24 7.59 18.96 6.06
CA ASN A 24 7.98 20.28 6.59
C ASN A 24 8.94 21.02 5.66
N GLY A 25 8.73 20.91 4.33
CA GLY A 25 9.61 21.51 3.34
C GLY A 25 10.98 20.85 3.21
N THR A 26 11.22 19.75 3.89
CA THR A 26 12.51 19.04 3.83
C THR A 26 12.43 17.88 2.85
N TRP A 27 13.31 17.89 1.86
CA TRP A 27 13.38 16.88 0.81
C TRP A 27 14.69 16.12 0.94
N SER A 28 14.62 14.90 1.47
CA SER A 28 15.79 14.08 1.75
C SER A 28 16.35 13.34 0.53
N LYS A 29 15.60 13.33 -0.59
CA LYS A 29 15.99 12.63 -1.81
C LYS A 29 15.93 13.57 -3.00
N SER A 30 16.97 13.55 -3.82
CA SER A 30 17.02 14.29 -5.08
C SER A 30 16.29 13.55 -6.22
N LYS A 31 16.21 12.22 -6.13
CA LYS A 31 15.50 11.38 -7.10
C LYS A 31 14.09 11.08 -6.62
N ASN A 32 13.16 11.01 -7.57
CA ASN A 32 11.79 10.55 -7.30
C ASN A 32 11.75 9.01 -7.35
N TYR A 33 11.62 8.39 -6.19
CA TYR A 33 11.48 6.94 -6.05
C TYR A 33 10.02 6.50 -5.86
N GLY A 34 9.07 7.27 -6.38
CA GLY A 34 7.63 7.05 -6.14
C GLY A 34 7.08 7.81 -4.94
N GLU A 35 7.93 8.52 -4.23
CA GLU A 35 7.56 9.44 -3.16
C GLU A 35 7.63 10.87 -3.69
N GLY A 36 6.91 11.79 -3.09
CA GLY A 36 7.05 13.21 -3.41
C GLY A 36 8.49 13.68 -3.27
N SER A 37 8.93 14.55 -4.18
CA SER A 37 10.25 15.16 -4.17
C SER A 37 10.12 16.66 -4.43
N LYS A 38 11.21 17.42 -4.25
CA LYS A 38 11.21 18.86 -4.49
C LYS A 38 10.73 19.22 -5.90
N ASN A 39 11.08 18.42 -6.90
CA ASN A 39 10.71 18.65 -8.30
C ASN A 39 9.35 18.05 -8.67
N LYS A 40 8.84 17.11 -7.87
CA LYS A 40 7.54 16.47 -8.01
C LYS A 40 6.91 16.34 -6.62
N PRO A 41 6.34 17.42 -6.08
CA PRO A 41 5.97 17.50 -4.67
C PRO A 41 4.76 16.68 -4.27
N GLY A 42 3.99 16.15 -5.20
CA GLY A 42 2.77 15.40 -4.93
C GLY A 42 3.00 13.92 -4.58
N PHE A 43 1.90 13.23 -4.30
CA PHE A 43 1.92 11.78 -4.16
C PHE A 43 2.18 11.12 -5.53
N PRO A 44 2.90 10.00 -5.57
CA PRO A 44 3.05 9.25 -6.81
C PRO A 44 1.70 8.71 -7.28
N LYS A 45 1.57 8.53 -8.60
CA LYS A 45 0.37 7.90 -9.17
C LYS A 45 0.24 6.47 -8.64
N GLN A 46 -0.97 6.09 -8.29
CA GLN A 46 -1.26 4.71 -7.90
C GLN A 46 -1.00 3.75 -9.08
N PRO A 47 -0.52 2.53 -8.81
CA PRO A 47 -0.38 1.54 -9.88
C PRO A 47 -1.76 1.15 -10.44
N GLU A 48 -1.81 0.83 -11.73
CA GLU A 48 -3.07 0.50 -12.41
C GLU A 48 -3.83 -0.68 -11.76
N TRP A 49 -3.09 -1.61 -11.18
CA TRP A 49 -3.69 -2.77 -10.51
C TRP A 49 -4.21 -2.45 -9.09
N PHE A 50 -3.92 -1.25 -8.56
CA PHE A 50 -4.39 -0.82 -7.23
C PHE A 50 -4.60 0.70 -7.21
N GLU A 51 -5.63 1.17 -7.90
CA GLU A 51 -5.97 2.60 -7.93
C GLU A 51 -6.84 3.05 -6.77
N ASP A 52 -7.62 2.11 -6.22
CA ASP A 52 -8.48 2.32 -5.05
C ASP A 52 -8.72 0.97 -4.32
N ALA A 53 -9.57 0.96 -3.30
CA ALA A 53 -9.85 -0.22 -2.49
C ALA A 53 -10.38 -1.43 -3.29
N ARG A 54 -10.96 -1.22 -4.47
CA ARG A 54 -11.39 -2.33 -5.35
C ARG A 54 -10.21 -3.14 -5.88
N GLY A 55 -9.01 -2.55 -5.87
CA GLY A 55 -7.77 -3.21 -6.28
C GLY A 55 -7.33 -4.38 -5.39
N PHE A 56 -7.92 -4.58 -4.21
CA PHE A 56 -7.62 -5.75 -3.38
C PHE A 56 -7.87 -7.08 -4.10
N ASN A 57 -8.84 -7.14 -5.01
CA ASN A 57 -9.08 -8.33 -5.83
C ASN A 57 -7.87 -8.65 -6.73
N ASN A 58 -7.18 -7.64 -7.21
CA ASN A 58 -5.97 -7.83 -8.02
C ASN A 58 -4.80 -8.36 -7.19
N ILE A 59 -4.72 -7.99 -5.91
CA ILE A 59 -3.72 -8.54 -4.98
C ILE A 59 -3.96 -10.04 -4.78
N GLU A 60 -5.21 -10.46 -4.59
CA GLU A 60 -5.57 -11.87 -4.50
C GLU A 60 -5.09 -12.65 -5.72
N THR A 61 -5.42 -12.16 -6.90
CA THR A 61 -5.00 -12.77 -8.17
C THR A 61 -3.48 -12.85 -8.27
N GLY A 62 -2.78 -11.77 -7.92
CA GLY A 62 -1.32 -11.71 -7.96
C GLY A 62 -0.65 -12.69 -7.01
N LEU A 63 -1.15 -12.81 -5.78
CA LEU A 63 -0.61 -13.76 -4.80
C LEU A 63 -0.76 -15.20 -5.27
N LYS A 64 -1.92 -15.58 -5.80
CA LYS A 64 -2.14 -16.91 -6.37
C LYS A 64 -1.23 -17.19 -7.56
N LYS A 65 -1.06 -16.19 -8.43
CA LYS A 65 -0.20 -16.31 -9.61
C LYS A 65 1.26 -16.59 -9.28
N VAL A 66 1.79 -16.03 -8.19
CA VAL A 66 3.17 -16.27 -7.76
C VAL A 66 3.33 -17.50 -6.88
N GLY A 67 2.26 -18.25 -6.61
CA GLY A 67 2.32 -19.57 -6.00
C GLY A 67 1.79 -19.69 -4.57
N PHE A 68 1.21 -18.65 -3.99
CA PHE A 68 0.54 -18.78 -2.70
C PHE A 68 -0.73 -19.62 -2.84
N SER A 69 -0.99 -20.50 -1.87
CA SER A 69 -2.24 -21.27 -1.82
C SER A 69 -3.43 -20.37 -1.52
N ASP A 70 -4.64 -20.88 -1.73
CA ASP A 70 -5.87 -20.16 -1.37
C ASP A 70 -5.90 -19.81 0.12
N SER A 71 -5.53 -20.76 0.97
CA SER A 71 -5.48 -20.54 2.42
C SER A 71 -4.46 -19.46 2.82
N GLU A 72 -3.26 -19.51 2.24
CA GLU A 72 -2.23 -18.50 2.48
C GLU A 72 -2.65 -17.12 1.98
N THR A 73 -3.25 -17.07 0.80
CA THR A 73 -3.77 -15.84 0.20
C THR A 73 -4.86 -15.20 1.08
N HIS A 74 -5.83 -15.99 1.53
CA HIS A 74 -6.88 -15.51 2.43
C HIS A 74 -6.32 -15.06 3.79
N GLY A 75 -5.28 -15.75 4.27
CA GLY A 75 -4.55 -15.33 5.47
C GLY A 75 -3.94 -13.95 5.31
N ILE A 76 -3.17 -13.74 4.25
CA ILE A 76 -2.48 -12.48 3.95
C ILE A 76 -3.50 -11.34 3.74
N LEU A 77 -4.60 -11.60 3.05
CA LEU A 77 -5.62 -10.59 2.76
C LEU A 77 -6.44 -10.15 3.96
N GLY A 78 -6.52 -10.94 5.02
CA GLY A 78 -7.31 -10.52 6.17
C GLY A 78 -7.34 -11.48 7.34
N ASN A 79 -7.38 -12.80 7.13
CA ASN A 79 -7.56 -13.76 8.21
C ASN A 79 -6.42 -13.72 9.24
N ASN A 80 -5.19 -13.42 8.81
CA ASN A 80 -4.06 -13.29 9.71
C ASN A 80 -4.24 -12.09 10.65
N TRP A 81 -4.72 -10.95 10.14
CA TRP A 81 -5.09 -9.80 10.95
C TRP A 81 -6.22 -10.14 11.93
N TYR A 82 -7.27 -10.77 11.45
CA TYR A 82 -8.39 -11.18 12.28
C TYR A 82 -7.94 -12.07 13.43
N ASN A 83 -7.16 -13.10 13.14
CA ASN A 83 -6.66 -14.04 14.14
C ASN A 83 -5.71 -13.36 15.14
N PHE A 84 -4.87 -12.44 14.68
CA PHE A 84 -4.01 -11.66 15.56
C PHE A 84 -4.83 -10.85 16.57
N TYR A 85 -5.78 -10.06 16.10
CA TYR A 85 -6.62 -9.25 16.98
C TYR A 85 -7.49 -10.08 17.93
N LYS A 86 -7.96 -11.23 17.47
CA LYS A 86 -8.72 -12.15 18.32
C LYS A 86 -7.87 -12.75 19.44
N SER A 87 -6.55 -12.87 19.25
CA SER A 87 -5.63 -13.49 20.22
C SER A 87 -5.18 -12.57 21.34
N ILE A 88 -5.42 -11.26 21.24
CA ILE A 88 -5.02 -10.28 22.24
C ILE A 88 -6.21 -9.83 23.15
#